data_a1acd5be08320833a74b5935f2605f0c
#
_entry.id   a1acd5be08320833a74b5935f2605f0c
#
_cell.length_a   1.000
_cell.length_b   1.000
_cell.length_c   1.000
_cell.angle_alpha   90.00
_cell.angle_beta   90.00
_cell.angle_gamma   90.00
#
_symmetry.space_group_name_H-M   'P 1'
#
loop_
_entity.id
_entity.type
_entity.pdbx_description
1 polymer ?
#
loop_
_entity_poly.entity_id
_entity_poly.type
_entity_poly.pdbx_seq_one_letter_code
_entity_poly.pdbx_strand_id
1 'polypeptide(L)'
;MKLLADIQGDIRAMMKQELGGAERAVTAGVSEAASGLQTAWRGQITGAALGQGLANSIRKTLYPTSGASIRAAAVVYSNASKVVDAFDRGVLIRAKNGFWLAIPTAAAGKKGVGNKRITPGGWEQRTGQRLRFIYRRGQPSLLVAETRLNSKGRAVVSKSKTGRGLATVPIFILVPQVKLPKRLSLEGPAREAEASLPGLILANWREV
;
A
#
# COMPACT_ATOMS: atom_id res chain seq x y z
N MET A 1 -30.32 -54.96 32.30
CA MET A 1 -30.15 -54.80 30.83
C MET A 1 -28.68 -54.43 30.57
N LYS A 2 -27.88 -55.33 29.98
CA LYS A 2 -26.48 -55.01 29.61
C LYS A 2 -26.47 -54.58 28.13
N LEU A 3 -26.10 -53.33 27.87
CA LEU A 3 -25.85 -52.88 26.53
C LEU A 3 -24.43 -53.26 26.13
N LEU A 4 -24.29 -54.15 25.14
CA LEU A 4 -23.04 -54.46 24.50
C LEU A 4 -22.97 -53.62 23.20
N ALA A 5 -22.02 -52.72 23.12
CA ALA A 5 -21.71 -52.03 21.89
C ALA A 5 -20.48 -52.69 21.26
N ASP A 6 -20.66 -53.24 20.07
CA ASP A 6 -19.54 -53.79 19.26
C ASP A 6 -19.16 -52.75 18.21
N ILE A 7 -17.91 -52.29 18.22
CA ILE A 7 -17.39 -51.32 17.25
C ILE A 7 -16.63 -52.13 16.19
N GLN A 8 -17.24 -52.30 15.02
CA GLN A 8 -16.62 -52.92 13.87
C GLN A 8 -15.78 -51.89 13.11
N GLY A 9 -14.46 -52.15 13.01
CA GLY A 9 -13.53 -51.35 12.26
C GLY A 9 -12.31 -50.83 13.06
N ASP A 10 -11.33 -50.28 12.36
CA ASP A 10 -10.15 -49.66 12.98
C ASP A 10 -10.44 -48.23 13.41
N ILE A 11 -10.76 -48.02 14.68
CA ILE A 11 -11.03 -46.71 15.28
C ILE A 11 -9.88 -45.75 15.04
N ARG A 12 -8.63 -46.19 15.04
CA ARG A 12 -7.46 -45.32 14.79
C ARG A 12 -7.43 -44.82 13.36
N ALA A 13 -7.78 -45.68 12.40
CA ALA A 13 -7.86 -45.27 11.00
C ALA A 13 -8.99 -44.25 10.79
N MET A 14 -10.19 -44.50 11.39
CA MET A 14 -11.30 -43.56 11.35
C MET A 14 -10.95 -42.21 11.98
N MET A 15 -10.37 -42.19 13.18
CA MET A 15 -9.96 -40.95 13.84
C MET A 15 -8.88 -40.20 13.03
N LYS A 16 -7.96 -40.88 12.38
CA LYS A 16 -6.94 -40.26 11.51
C LYS A 16 -7.58 -39.65 10.27
N GLN A 17 -8.58 -40.30 9.71
CA GLN A 17 -9.32 -39.82 8.54
C GLN A 17 -10.14 -38.57 8.88
N GLU A 18 -10.87 -38.56 10.01
CA GLU A 18 -11.60 -37.40 10.53
C GLU A 18 -10.68 -36.23 10.84
N LEU A 19 -9.56 -36.49 11.53
CA LEU A 19 -8.58 -35.44 11.81
C LEU A 19 -8.03 -34.84 10.51
N GLY A 20 -7.71 -35.64 9.51
CA GLY A 20 -7.29 -35.17 8.20
C GLY A 20 -8.36 -34.38 7.47
N GLY A 21 -9.65 -34.74 7.65
CA GLY A 21 -10.80 -33.96 7.18
C GLY A 21 -10.86 -32.57 7.83
N ALA A 22 -10.77 -32.54 9.15
CA ALA A 22 -10.75 -31.31 9.94
C ALA A 22 -9.59 -30.40 9.57
N GLU A 23 -8.37 -30.95 9.43
CA GLU A 23 -7.19 -30.19 9.02
C GLU A 23 -7.37 -29.52 7.64
N ARG A 24 -7.94 -30.23 6.68
CA ARG A 24 -8.24 -29.68 5.35
C ARG A 24 -9.29 -28.58 5.43
N ALA A 25 -10.38 -28.80 6.16
CA ALA A 25 -11.46 -27.83 6.33
C ALA A 25 -10.96 -26.52 6.97
N VAL A 26 -10.18 -26.61 8.05
CA VAL A 26 -9.60 -25.46 8.73
C VAL A 26 -8.65 -24.71 7.80
N THR A 27 -7.75 -25.43 7.12
CA THR A 27 -6.79 -24.80 6.21
C THR A 27 -7.49 -24.12 5.04
N ALA A 28 -8.51 -24.73 4.46
CA ALA A 28 -9.32 -24.14 3.38
C ALA A 28 -10.08 -22.90 3.87
N GLY A 29 -10.79 -22.97 4.99
CA GLY A 29 -11.53 -21.85 5.56
C GLY A 29 -10.65 -20.64 5.88
N VAL A 30 -9.47 -20.88 6.48
CA VAL A 30 -8.47 -19.83 6.75
C VAL A 30 -7.92 -19.22 5.45
N SER A 31 -7.65 -20.04 4.44
CA SER A 31 -7.18 -19.55 3.13
C SER A 31 -8.23 -18.69 2.41
N GLU A 32 -9.49 -19.08 2.50
CA GLU A 32 -10.63 -18.37 1.93
C GLU A 32 -10.85 -17.01 2.61
N ALA A 33 -10.89 -16.98 3.94
CA ALA A 33 -11.00 -15.76 4.73
C ALA A 33 -9.86 -14.78 4.41
N ALA A 34 -8.61 -15.28 4.35
CA ALA A 34 -7.46 -14.44 4.01
C ALA A 34 -7.52 -13.92 2.57
N SER A 35 -8.08 -14.69 1.64
CA SER A 35 -8.27 -14.28 0.24
C SER A 35 -9.35 -13.19 0.14
N GLY A 36 -10.44 -13.35 0.84
CA GLY A 36 -11.51 -12.37 0.96
C GLY A 36 -11.00 -11.04 1.53
N LEU A 37 -10.27 -11.10 2.65
CA LEU A 37 -9.65 -9.93 3.27
C LEU A 37 -8.65 -9.23 2.34
N GLN A 38 -7.78 -9.98 1.67
CA GLN A 38 -6.84 -9.42 0.69
C GLN A 38 -7.59 -8.69 -0.43
N THR A 39 -8.65 -9.27 -0.93
CA THR A 39 -9.47 -8.70 -2.00
C THR A 39 -10.19 -7.44 -1.52
N ALA A 40 -10.77 -7.46 -0.32
CA ALA A 40 -11.44 -6.30 0.28
C ALA A 40 -10.48 -5.13 0.48
N TRP A 41 -9.29 -5.36 1.03
CA TRP A 41 -8.27 -4.31 1.20
C TRP A 41 -7.79 -3.74 -0.15
N ARG A 42 -7.55 -4.60 -1.15
CA ARG A 42 -7.20 -4.16 -2.50
C ARG A 42 -8.31 -3.33 -3.14
N GLY A 43 -9.56 -3.75 -2.98
CA GLY A 43 -10.74 -3.03 -3.45
C GLY A 43 -10.87 -1.64 -2.83
N GLN A 44 -10.65 -1.50 -1.51
CA GLN A 44 -10.63 -0.19 -0.86
C GLN A 44 -9.53 0.72 -1.42
N ILE A 45 -8.31 0.19 -1.63
CA ILE A 45 -7.19 0.96 -2.16
C ILE A 45 -7.47 1.47 -3.59
N THR A 46 -8.02 0.62 -4.45
CA THR A 46 -8.39 1.01 -5.82
C THR A 46 -9.58 1.95 -5.84
N GLY A 47 -10.61 1.70 -5.03
CA GLY A 47 -11.77 2.57 -4.87
C GLY A 47 -11.43 3.95 -4.31
N ALA A 48 -10.41 4.05 -3.45
CA ALA A 48 -9.87 5.31 -2.97
C ALA A 48 -8.95 6.03 -3.99
N ALA A 49 -8.84 5.52 -5.22
CA ALA A 49 -7.97 6.04 -6.28
C ALA A 49 -6.47 6.16 -5.88
N LEU A 50 -5.99 5.27 -4.99
CA LEU A 50 -4.59 5.24 -4.55
C LEU A 50 -3.68 4.46 -5.50
N GLY A 51 -4.25 3.85 -6.54
CA GLY A 51 -3.55 3.20 -7.64
C GLY A 51 -3.31 1.70 -7.45
N GLN A 52 -3.26 0.98 -8.56
CA GLN A 52 -3.08 -0.48 -8.60
C GLN A 52 -1.76 -0.95 -8.00
N GLY A 53 -0.68 -0.14 -8.11
CA GLY A 53 0.62 -0.46 -7.53
C GLY A 53 0.55 -0.61 -6.00
N LEU A 54 -0.20 0.27 -5.33
CA LEU A 54 -0.42 0.18 -3.87
C LEU A 54 -1.34 -1.00 -3.53
N ALA A 55 -2.39 -1.25 -4.30
CA ALA A 55 -3.26 -2.42 -4.10
C ALA A 55 -2.46 -3.74 -4.22
N ASN A 56 -1.55 -3.82 -5.19
CA ASN A 56 -0.68 -4.98 -5.38
C ASN A 56 0.36 -5.17 -4.26
N SER A 57 0.58 -4.17 -3.41
CA SER A 57 1.44 -4.33 -2.22
C SER A 57 0.80 -5.18 -1.12
N ILE A 58 -0.52 -5.37 -1.14
CA ILE A 58 -1.23 -6.24 -0.20
C ILE A 58 -0.95 -7.70 -0.55
N ARG A 59 -0.36 -8.41 0.40
CA ARG A 59 0.05 -9.81 0.29
C ARG A 59 -0.63 -10.64 1.36
N LYS A 60 -0.68 -11.95 1.13
CA LYS A 60 -1.09 -12.93 2.13
C LYS A 60 -0.09 -14.06 2.18
N THR A 61 0.04 -14.65 3.34
CA THR A 61 0.83 -15.87 3.57
C THR A 61 0.00 -16.80 4.43
N LEU A 62 -0.08 -18.07 4.05
CA LEU A 62 -0.76 -19.13 4.77
C LEU A 62 0.28 -20.00 5.49
N TYR A 63 -0.04 -20.45 6.68
CA TYR A 63 0.75 -21.37 7.48
C TYR A 63 -0.11 -22.57 7.89
N PRO A 64 0.41 -23.81 7.77
CA PRO A 64 1.71 -24.14 7.18
C PRO A 64 1.74 -23.81 5.67
N THR A 65 2.94 -23.58 5.13
CA THR A 65 3.13 -23.26 3.70
C THR A 65 2.87 -24.46 2.79
N SER A 66 2.85 -25.66 3.35
CA SER A 66 2.53 -26.92 2.67
C SER A 66 1.76 -27.87 3.60
N GLY A 67 0.85 -28.63 3.03
CA GLY A 67 -0.01 -29.53 3.79
C GLY A 67 -1.20 -28.84 4.45
N ALA A 68 -1.96 -29.59 5.25
CA ALA A 68 -3.09 -29.12 6.02
C ALA A 68 -2.81 -29.19 7.52
N SER A 69 -3.47 -28.36 8.31
CA SER A 69 -3.28 -28.34 9.77
C SER A 69 -4.53 -27.78 10.45
N ILE A 70 -4.88 -28.38 11.59
CA ILE A 70 -5.90 -27.83 12.48
C ILE A 70 -5.48 -26.49 13.12
N ARG A 71 -4.19 -26.16 13.09
CA ARG A 71 -3.62 -24.89 13.56
C ARG A 71 -3.25 -23.97 12.38
N ALA A 72 -3.95 -24.11 11.25
CA ALA A 72 -3.68 -23.22 10.11
C ALA A 72 -3.92 -21.77 10.50
N ALA A 73 -3.05 -20.90 10.01
CA ALA A 73 -3.11 -19.44 10.22
C ALA A 73 -2.77 -18.73 8.93
N ALA A 74 -3.32 -17.53 8.75
CA ALA A 74 -2.97 -16.67 7.63
C ALA A 74 -2.58 -15.28 8.11
N VAL A 75 -1.66 -14.65 7.40
CA VAL A 75 -1.28 -13.26 7.61
C VAL A 75 -1.53 -12.48 6.34
N VAL A 76 -2.35 -11.43 6.42
CA VAL A 76 -2.54 -10.46 5.35
C VAL A 76 -1.79 -9.18 5.71
N TYR A 77 -0.90 -8.72 4.86
CA TYR A 77 -0.01 -7.60 5.15
C TYR A 77 0.28 -6.77 3.90
N SER A 78 0.90 -5.59 4.10
CA SER A 78 1.33 -4.73 3.01
C SER A 78 2.85 -4.58 2.97
N ASN A 79 3.46 -4.75 1.81
CA ASN A 79 4.87 -4.39 1.57
C ASN A 79 5.10 -2.87 1.61
N ALA A 80 4.02 -2.05 1.52
CA ALA A 80 4.03 -0.59 1.63
C ALA A 80 3.29 -0.14 2.91
N SER A 81 3.48 -0.83 4.03
CA SER A 81 2.75 -0.64 5.28
C SER A 81 2.66 0.82 5.74
N LYS A 82 3.78 1.57 5.68
CA LYS A 82 3.81 3.00 6.05
C LYS A 82 2.84 3.86 5.24
N VAL A 83 2.68 3.56 3.95
CA VAL A 83 1.79 4.32 3.06
C VAL A 83 0.34 3.93 3.33
N VAL A 84 0.06 2.64 3.44
CA VAL A 84 -1.27 2.11 3.73
C VAL A 84 -1.77 2.62 5.09
N ASP A 85 -0.93 2.53 6.14
CA ASP A 85 -1.23 3.03 7.49
C ASP A 85 -1.49 4.55 7.51
N ALA A 86 -0.73 5.32 6.72
CA ALA A 86 -0.94 6.76 6.61
C ALA A 86 -2.32 7.12 6.02
N PHE A 87 -2.86 6.33 5.11
CA PHE A 87 -4.21 6.52 4.56
C PHE A 87 -5.31 5.89 5.43
N ASP A 88 -5.00 4.88 6.22
CA ASP A 88 -5.95 4.28 7.15
C ASP A 88 -6.19 5.17 8.39
N ARG A 89 -5.12 5.75 8.95
CA ARG A 89 -5.23 6.63 10.14
C ARG A 89 -5.45 8.10 9.80
N GLY A 90 -4.99 8.52 8.64
CA GLY A 90 -4.86 9.93 8.29
C GLY A 90 -3.69 10.56 9.07
N VAL A 91 -2.70 11.08 8.36
CA VAL A 91 -1.45 11.56 8.99
C VAL A 91 -1.16 12.99 8.59
N LEU A 92 -0.68 13.76 9.56
CA LEU A 92 -0.11 15.08 9.34
C LEU A 92 1.40 14.94 9.06
N ILE A 93 1.80 15.16 7.82
CA ILE A 93 3.21 15.12 7.41
C ILE A 93 3.82 16.51 7.61
N ARG A 94 4.85 16.59 8.43
CA ARG A 94 5.65 17.80 8.67
C ARG A 94 7.07 17.62 8.13
N ALA A 95 7.73 18.72 7.79
CA ALA A 95 9.15 18.69 7.47
C ALA A 95 9.97 18.29 8.71
N LYS A 96 10.88 17.31 8.54
CA LYS A 96 11.74 16.84 9.65
C LYS A 96 12.91 17.78 9.93
N ASN A 97 13.56 18.29 8.87
CA ASN A 97 14.79 19.05 8.93
C ASN A 97 14.64 20.37 8.15
N GLY A 98 13.65 21.18 8.51
CA GLY A 98 13.42 22.44 7.83
C GLY A 98 12.00 22.96 8.01
N PHE A 99 11.78 24.19 7.57
CA PHE A 99 10.48 24.85 7.72
C PHE A 99 9.45 24.42 6.67
N TRP A 100 9.88 23.70 5.59
CA TRP A 100 9.05 23.47 4.42
C TRP A 100 9.22 22.06 3.84
N LEU A 101 8.10 21.51 3.40
CA LEU A 101 8.05 20.34 2.51
C LEU A 101 8.12 20.84 1.06
N ALA A 102 9.14 20.42 0.31
CA ALA A 102 9.27 20.75 -1.10
C ALA A 102 8.55 19.69 -1.96
N ILE A 103 7.41 20.07 -2.52
CA ILE A 103 6.59 19.22 -3.40
C ILE A 103 6.96 19.53 -4.85
N PRO A 104 7.53 18.59 -5.62
CA PRO A 104 7.90 18.84 -7.01
C PRO A 104 6.65 19.02 -7.87
N THR A 105 6.68 20.02 -8.76
CA THR A 105 5.68 20.23 -9.82
C THR A 105 5.94 19.30 -11.01
N ALA A 106 5.05 19.29 -12.00
CA ALA A 106 5.28 18.56 -13.25
C ALA A 106 6.56 19.04 -13.97
N ALA A 107 6.90 20.33 -13.83
CA ALA A 107 8.10 20.93 -14.42
C ALA A 107 9.41 20.36 -13.83
N ALA A 108 9.41 19.92 -12.58
CA ALA A 108 10.57 19.28 -11.96
C ALA A 108 10.95 17.94 -12.61
N GLY A 109 9.99 17.28 -13.29
CA GLY A 109 10.14 15.95 -13.87
C GLY A 109 9.73 14.84 -12.92
N LYS A 110 9.92 13.58 -13.35
CA LYS A 110 9.44 12.41 -12.57
C LYS A 110 10.46 11.81 -11.62
N LYS A 111 11.78 11.98 -11.89
CA LYS A 111 12.86 11.32 -11.15
C LYS A 111 14.06 12.26 -10.98
N GLY A 112 14.73 12.17 -9.85
CA GLY A 112 15.97 12.88 -9.53
C GLY A 112 17.22 12.17 -10.04
N VAL A 113 18.39 12.58 -9.53
CA VAL A 113 19.69 11.96 -9.82
C VAL A 113 19.66 10.49 -9.38
N GLY A 114 20.17 9.60 -10.22
CA GLY A 114 20.20 8.16 -9.92
C GLY A 114 18.82 7.51 -9.74
N ASN A 115 17.80 8.02 -10.42
CA ASN A 115 16.42 7.48 -10.34
C ASN A 115 15.75 7.69 -8.96
N LYS A 116 16.37 8.46 -8.06
CA LYS A 116 15.90 8.73 -6.70
C LYS A 116 14.80 9.79 -6.67
N ARG A 117 14.29 10.07 -5.47
CA ARG A 117 13.34 11.15 -5.21
C ARG A 117 13.92 12.49 -5.65
N ILE A 118 13.11 13.34 -6.26
CA ILE A 118 13.49 14.70 -6.63
C ILE A 118 13.53 15.56 -5.37
N THR A 119 14.68 16.17 -5.13
CA THR A 119 14.90 17.19 -4.08
C THR A 119 15.34 18.50 -4.72
N PRO A 120 15.15 19.67 -4.07
CA PRO A 120 15.62 20.94 -4.61
C PRO A 120 17.10 20.93 -5.00
N GLY A 121 17.99 20.55 -4.08
CA GLY A 121 19.43 20.46 -4.38
C GLY A 121 19.78 19.44 -5.47
N GLY A 122 19.10 18.26 -5.49
CA GLY A 122 19.30 17.27 -6.54
C GLY A 122 18.78 17.75 -7.91
N TRP A 123 17.76 18.62 -7.93
CA TRP A 123 17.28 19.22 -9.16
C TRP A 123 18.28 20.25 -9.70
N GLU A 124 18.82 21.11 -8.83
CA GLU A 124 19.89 22.07 -9.19
C GLU A 124 21.12 21.37 -9.73
N GLN A 125 21.61 20.33 -9.05
CA GLN A 125 22.74 19.51 -9.52
C GLN A 125 22.50 18.90 -10.90
N ARG A 126 21.30 18.37 -11.14
CA ARG A 126 20.97 17.73 -12.42
C ARG A 126 20.86 18.72 -13.57
N THR A 127 20.31 19.91 -13.31
CA THR A 127 19.99 20.89 -14.36
C THR A 127 21.02 21.99 -14.50
N GLY A 128 21.90 22.17 -13.51
CA GLY A 128 22.84 23.28 -13.44
C GLY A 128 22.15 24.65 -13.22
N GLN A 129 20.83 24.65 -12.98
CA GLN A 129 20.06 25.88 -12.78
C GLN A 129 19.84 26.15 -11.30
N ARG A 130 19.90 27.41 -10.88
CA ARG A 130 19.63 27.83 -9.52
C ARG A 130 18.13 28.02 -9.28
N LEU A 131 17.65 27.59 -8.12
CA LEU A 131 16.29 27.82 -7.64
C LEU A 131 16.24 29.12 -6.85
N ARG A 132 15.24 29.93 -7.12
CA ARG A 132 14.94 31.17 -6.40
C ARG A 132 13.71 30.97 -5.54
N PHE A 133 13.78 31.35 -4.28
CA PHE A 133 12.66 31.32 -3.35
C PHE A 133 11.75 32.51 -3.57
N ILE A 134 10.44 32.25 -3.70
CA ILE A 134 9.39 33.25 -3.74
C ILE A 134 8.45 33.02 -2.57
N TYR A 135 8.49 33.93 -1.60
CA TYR A 135 7.52 33.95 -0.52
C TYR A 135 6.18 34.48 -1.00
N ARG A 136 5.09 33.81 -0.60
CA ARG A 136 3.72 34.26 -0.87
C ARG A 136 2.92 34.24 0.42
N ARG A 137 2.43 35.42 0.84
CA ARG A 137 1.62 35.52 2.05
C ARG A 137 0.26 34.84 1.84
N GLY A 138 -0.14 33.98 2.76
CA GLY A 138 -1.43 33.26 2.69
C GLY A 138 -1.50 32.14 1.63
N GLN A 139 -0.43 31.90 0.89
CA GLN A 139 -0.36 30.86 -0.14
C GLN A 139 0.93 30.04 0.02
N PRO A 140 1.00 28.83 -0.53
CA PRO A 140 2.24 28.07 -0.56
C PRO A 140 3.35 28.85 -1.25
N SER A 141 4.52 28.96 -0.61
CA SER A 141 5.71 29.57 -1.21
C SER A 141 6.27 28.69 -2.35
N LEU A 142 7.10 29.25 -3.19
CA LEU A 142 7.59 28.57 -4.38
C LEU A 142 9.12 28.57 -4.43
N LEU A 143 9.70 27.49 -5.00
CA LEU A 143 11.01 27.52 -5.59
C LEU A 143 10.85 27.54 -7.11
N VAL A 144 11.33 28.60 -7.72
CA VAL A 144 11.21 28.84 -9.16
C VAL A 144 12.57 28.85 -9.83
N ALA A 145 12.61 28.58 -11.12
CA ALA A 145 13.80 28.74 -11.95
C ALA A 145 13.44 29.53 -13.22
N GLU A 146 14.40 30.31 -13.70
CA GLU A 146 14.32 30.94 -15.03
C GLU A 146 14.70 29.88 -16.08
N THR A 147 13.70 29.26 -16.71
CA THR A 147 13.88 28.11 -17.55
C THR A 147 12.87 28.05 -18.68
N ARG A 148 13.09 27.16 -19.65
CA ARG A 148 12.15 26.89 -20.73
C ARG A 148 11.40 25.59 -20.43
N LEU A 149 10.12 25.54 -20.79
CA LEU A 149 9.37 24.29 -20.79
C LEU A 149 9.50 23.60 -22.15
N ASN A 150 9.74 22.27 -22.13
CA ASN A 150 9.65 21.45 -23.33
C ASN A 150 8.19 21.10 -23.65
N SER A 151 7.94 20.42 -24.76
CA SER A 151 6.59 19.96 -25.19
C SER A 151 5.88 19.08 -24.15
N LYS A 152 6.61 18.47 -23.22
CA LYS A 152 6.09 17.64 -22.13
C LYS A 152 5.92 18.44 -20.82
N GLY A 153 5.99 19.78 -20.86
CA GLY A 153 5.86 20.64 -19.69
C GLY A 153 6.99 20.53 -18.66
N ARG A 154 8.16 20.00 -19.02
CA ARG A 154 9.32 19.87 -18.12
C ARG A 154 10.29 21.02 -18.31
N ALA A 155 10.87 21.50 -17.22
CA ALA A 155 11.91 22.49 -17.21
C ALA A 155 13.18 21.94 -17.87
N VAL A 156 13.70 22.68 -18.85
CA VAL A 156 14.94 22.37 -19.58
C VAL A 156 15.80 23.62 -19.69
N VAL A 157 17.11 23.41 -19.66
CA VAL A 157 18.07 24.51 -19.85
C VAL A 157 17.85 25.14 -21.21
N SER A 158 17.75 26.47 -21.27
CA SER A 158 17.69 27.18 -22.52
C SER A 158 19.07 27.19 -23.20
N LYS A 159 19.11 26.81 -24.46
CA LYS A 159 20.33 26.92 -25.29
C LYS A 159 20.45 28.29 -25.97
N SER A 160 19.45 29.16 -25.81
CA SER A 160 19.43 30.49 -26.44
C SER A 160 20.34 31.45 -25.69
N LYS A 161 21.29 32.07 -26.40
CA LYS A 161 22.15 33.15 -25.86
C LYS A 161 21.35 34.45 -25.58
N THR A 162 20.20 34.63 -26.22
CA THR A 162 19.37 35.83 -26.09
C THR A 162 18.25 35.70 -25.05
N GLY A 163 18.19 34.60 -24.30
CA GLY A 163 17.14 34.37 -23.30
C GLY A 163 15.76 34.11 -23.89
N ARG A 164 15.62 33.90 -25.20
CA ARG A 164 14.33 33.68 -25.86
C ARG A 164 13.65 32.41 -25.33
N GLY A 165 12.41 32.52 -24.89
CA GLY A 165 11.60 31.43 -24.33
C GLY A 165 11.92 31.07 -22.89
N LEU A 166 12.69 31.88 -22.17
CA LEU A 166 12.83 31.79 -20.71
C LEU A 166 11.57 32.31 -20.04
N ALA A 167 11.13 31.61 -19.03
CA ALA A 167 10.03 32.00 -18.15
C ALA A 167 10.36 31.62 -16.70
N THR A 168 9.80 32.35 -15.76
CA THR A 168 9.84 31.97 -14.34
C THR A 168 8.91 30.79 -14.09
N VAL A 169 9.46 29.60 -13.97
CA VAL A 169 8.70 28.36 -13.82
C VAL A 169 8.76 27.87 -12.38
N PRO A 170 7.61 27.58 -11.75
CA PRO A 170 7.57 26.94 -10.43
C PRO A 170 8.05 25.48 -10.53
N ILE A 171 9.15 25.18 -9.86
CA ILE A 171 9.74 23.83 -9.83
C ILE A 171 9.27 23.05 -8.59
N PHE A 172 9.20 23.74 -7.44
CA PHE A 172 8.66 23.15 -6.21
C PHE A 172 7.64 24.11 -5.56
N ILE A 173 6.62 23.50 -4.98
CA ILE A 173 5.70 24.14 -4.06
C ILE A 173 6.17 23.85 -2.64
N LEU A 174 6.28 24.87 -1.81
CA LEU A 174 6.76 24.76 -0.44
C LEU A 174 5.58 24.93 0.52
N VAL A 175 5.33 23.90 1.33
CA VAL A 175 4.28 23.90 2.36
C VAL A 175 4.86 23.46 3.71
N PRO A 176 4.40 24.06 4.84
CA PRO A 176 4.93 23.70 6.17
C PRO A 176 4.50 22.29 6.59
N GLN A 177 3.32 21.90 6.15
CA GLN A 177 2.75 20.58 6.46
C GLN A 177 1.73 20.15 5.40
N VAL A 178 1.52 18.85 5.28
CA VAL A 178 0.49 18.25 4.42
C VAL A 178 -0.36 17.31 5.27
N LYS A 179 -1.67 17.51 5.28
CA LYS A 179 -2.62 16.58 5.90
C LYS A 179 -3.03 15.54 4.86
N LEU A 180 -2.68 14.29 5.10
CA LEU A 180 -3.24 13.16 4.36
C LEU A 180 -4.57 12.79 4.99
N PRO A 181 -5.69 12.87 4.27
CA PRO A 181 -6.98 12.44 4.81
C PRO A 181 -7.01 10.92 4.96
N LYS A 182 -7.77 10.44 5.94
CA LYS A 182 -8.14 9.02 6.05
C LYS A 182 -8.96 8.64 4.80
N ARG A 183 -8.53 7.63 4.08
CA ARG A 183 -9.19 7.13 2.86
C ARG A 183 -9.44 5.63 2.91
N LEU A 184 -8.87 4.93 3.89
CA LEU A 184 -9.00 3.49 4.08
C LEU A 184 -9.64 3.21 5.44
N SER A 185 -10.25 2.05 5.58
CA SER A 185 -10.74 1.49 6.83
C SER A 185 -10.46 -0.01 6.80
N LEU A 186 -9.28 -0.39 7.26
CA LEU A 186 -8.78 -1.76 7.13
C LEU A 186 -9.35 -2.68 8.22
N GLU A 187 -9.71 -2.12 9.36
CA GLU A 187 -10.18 -2.87 10.53
C GLU A 187 -11.55 -3.54 10.29
N GLY A 188 -12.49 -2.86 9.62
CA GLY A 188 -13.82 -3.42 9.34
C GLY A 188 -13.75 -4.75 8.60
N PRO A 189 -13.18 -4.80 7.38
CA PRO A 189 -13.00 -6.04 6.65
C PRO A 189 -12.17 -7.11 7.39
N ALA A 190 -11.23 -6.70 8.24
CA ALA A 190 -10.47 -7.66 9.05
C ALA A 190 -11.36 -8.38 10.07
N ARG A 191 -12.21 -7.63 10.77
CA ARG A 191 -13.21 -8.20 11.70
C ARG A 191 -14.25 -9.07 10.98
N GLU A 192 -14.69 -8.66 9.79
CA GLU A 192 -15.62 -9.46 8.97
C GLU A 192 -14.99 -10.78 8.53
N ALA A 193 -13.73 -10.76 8.10
CA ALA A 193 -12.99 -11.97 7.75
C ALA A 193 -12.81 -12.91 8.95
N GLU A 194 -12.54 -12.38 10.13
CA GLU A 194 -12.43 -13.15 11.36
C GLU A 194 -13.79 -13.75 11.75
N ALA A 195 -14.85 -12.96 11.69
CA ALA A 195 -16.20 -13.43 12.03
C ALA A 195 -16.74 -14.49 11.04
N SER A 196 -16.30 -14.47 9.78
CA SER A 196 -16.69 -15.45 8.76
C SER A 196 -15.98 -16.81 8.90
N LEU A 197 -14.86 -16.86 9.63
CA LEU A 197 -14.01 -18.07 9.73
C LEU A 197 -14.79 -19.34 10.14
N PRO A 198 -15.63 -19.35 11.20
CA PRO A 198 -16.34 -20.57 11.59
C PRO A 198 -17.24 -21.10 10.47
N GLY A 199 -17.96 -20.20 9.79
CA GLY A 199 -18.82 -20.57 8.66
C GLY A 199 -18.05 -21.12 7.48
N LEU A 200 -16.90 -20.53 7.15
CA LEU A 200 -16.04 -21.01 6.07
C LEU A 200 -15.41 -22.37 6.39
N ILE A 201 -15.03 -22.62 7.65
CA ILE A 201 -14.53 -23.92 8.07
C ILE A 201 -15.61 -24.98 7.93
N LEU A 202 -16.83 -24.69 8.41
CA LEU A 202 -17.97 -25.62 8.31
C LEU A 202 -18.34 -25.90 6.84
N ALA A 203 -18.34 -24.89 5.98
CA ALA A 203 -18.61 -25.06 4.55
C ALA A 203 -17.59 -25.93 3.83
N ASN A 204 -16.35 -25.95 4.32
CA ASN A 204 -15.28 -26.80 3.80
C ASN A 204 -15.17 -28.16 4.52
N TRP A 205 -15.97 -28.37 5.57
CA TRP A 205 -16.03 -29.65 6.25
C TRP A 205 -16.88 -30.62 5.44
N ARG A 206 -16.25 -31.60 4.84
CA ARG A 206 -16.94 -32.69 4.17
C ARG A 206 -16.94 -33.89 5.09
N GLU A 207 -18.12 -34.40 5.41
CA GLU A 207 -18.25 -35.69 6.03
C GLU A 207 -17.63 -36.77 5.11
N VAL A 208 -16.82 -37.68 5.66
CA VAL A 208 -16.07 -38.69 4.94
C VAL A 208 -16.84 -40.02 4.99
#